data_38b80adea7e9495c37c93be23e37fed7
#
_entry.id   38b80adea7e9495c37c93be23e37fed7
#
_cell.length_a   1.000
_cell.length_b   1.000
_cell.length_c   1.000
_cell.angle_alpha   90.00
_cell.angle_beta   90.00
_cell.angle_gamma   90.00
#
_symmetry.space_group_name_H-M   'P 1'
#
loop_
_entity.id
_entity.type
_entity.pdbx_description
1 polymer ?
#
loop_
_entity_poly.entity_id
_entity_poly.type
_entity_poly.pdbx_seq_one_letter_code
_entity_poly.pdbx_strand_id
1 'polypeptide(L)'
;MKVKEIMTPNAKVCTPTDTLAHAARFMWDNDCGILPVVKDGGKVIGLITDRDICMAAALNSGNLSNIAVEDVISGKVYSASPEDDVRKALETMQERKIRRLPVVAGDGTLDGILSMNDVVLRAQAASDKTNPDLAYADVVNTYKAICAHPLPLRQTQAAVVGV
;
A
#
# COMPACT_ATOMS: atom_id res chain seq x y z
N MET A 1 -1.41 -19.17 -8.95
CA MET A 1 -2.55 -18.29 -8.55
C MET A 1 -2.30 -16.90 -9.10
N LYS A 2 -3.30 -16.30 -9.78
CA LYS A 2 -3.18 -14.95 -10.33
C LYS A 2 -3.70 -13.89 -9.37
N VAL A 3 -3.18 -12.67 -9.48
CA VAL A 3 -3.58 -11.52 -8.64
C VAL A 3 -5.09 -11.28 -8.69
N LYS A 4 -5.70 -11.32 -9.89
CA LYS A 4 -7.16 -11.13 -10.07
C LYS A 4 -8.04 -12.12 -9.31
N GLU A 5 -7.51 -13.27 -8.93
CA GLU A 5 -8.26 -14.33 -8.22
C GLU A 5 -8.43 -14.03 -6.73
N ILE A 6 -7.59 -13.14 -6.19
CA ILE A 6 -7.58 -12.83 -4.76
C ILE A 6 -7.69 -11.34 -4.44
N MET A 7 -7.47 -10.43 -5.40
CA MET A 7 -7.58 -8.99 -5.18
C MET A 7 -9.00 -8.60 -4.76
N THR A 8 -9.12 -7.48 -4.08
CA THR A 8 -10.41 -6.80 -3.87
C THR A 8 -10.73 -5.98 -5.12
N PRO A 9 -11.76 -6.37 -5.92
CA PRO A 9 -12.17 -5.60 -7.10
C PRO A 9 -12.93 -4.34 -6.68
N ASN A 10 -13.12 -3.42 -7.62
CA ASN A 10 -13.90 -2.18 -7.40
C ASN A 10 -13.43 -1.39 -6.17
N ALA A 11 -12.11 -1.28 -5.99
CA ALA A 11 -11.52 -0.53 -4.90
C ALA A 11 -12.07 0.92 -4.89
N LYS A 12 -12.29 1.44 -3.69
CA LYS A 12 -12.66 2.85 -3.52
C LYS A 12 -11.51 3.74 -3.97
N VAL A 13 -11.83 4.85 -4.62
CA VAL A 13 -10.86 5.78 -5.21
C VAL A 13 -11.15 7.20 -4.78
N CYS A 14 -10.17 8.08 -4.93
CA CYS A 14 -10.35 9.52 -4.89
C CYS A 14 -9.70 10.17 -6.12
N THR A 15 -9.97 11.45 -6.30
CA THR A 15 -9.39 12.27 -7.37
C THR A 15 -8.26 13.16 -6.85
N PRO A 16 -7.35 13.65 -7.72
CA PRO A 16 -6.28 14.57 -7.31
C PRO A 16 -6.79 15.83 -6.59
N THR A 17 -7.94 16.33 -7.02
CA THR A 17 -8.54 17.57 -6.52
C THR A 17 -9.41 17.38 -5.27
N ASP A 18 -9.64 16.15 -4.83
CA ASP A 18 -10.29 15.90 -3.54
C ASP A 18 -9.47 16.48 -2.40
N THR A 19 -10.12 16.94 -1.34
CA THR A 19 -9.41 17.40 -0.15
C THR A 19 -8.99 16.24 0.74
N LEU A 20 -7.94 16.43 1.55
CA LEU A 20 -7.53 15.42 2.53
C LEU A 20 -8.64 15.11 3.55
N ALA A 21 -9.46 16.12 3.91
CA ALA A 21 -10.61 15.91 4.78
C ALA A 21 -11.65 14.99 4.14
N HIS A 22 -11.93 15.15 2.83
CA HIS A 22 -12.81 14.25 2.08
C HIS A 22 -12.23 12.84 2.00
N ALA A 23 -10.96 12.70 1.63
CA ALA A 23 -10.29 11.41 1.57
C ALA A 23 -10.31 10.68 2.92
N ALA A 24 -10.03 11.38 4.04
CA ALA A 24 -10.08 10.83 5.38
C ALA A 24 -11.49 10.34 5.74
N ARG A 25 -12.50 11.15 5.48
CA ARG A 25 -13.90 10.78 5.71
C ARG A 25 -14.30 9.57 4.88
N PHE A 26 -13.91 9.54 3.61
CA PHE A 26 -14.22 8.45 2.71
C PHE A 26 -13.54 7.14 3.13
N MET A 27 -12.28 7.20 3.64
CA MET A 27 -11.61 6.05 4.23
C MET A 27 -12.36 5.52 5.46
N TRP A 28 -12.80 6.42 6.34
CA TRP A 28 -13.56 6.08 7.55
C TRP A 28 -14.88 5.39 7.21
N ASP A 29 -15.65 5.98 6.30
CA ASP A 29 -16.99 5.48 5.94
C ASP A 29 -16.93 4.13 5.19
N ASN A 30 -15.80 3.78 4.59
CA ASN A 30 -15.59 2.54 3.84
C ASN A 30 -14.62 1.54 4.52
N ASP A 31 -14.25 1.76 5.78
CA ASP A 31 -13.35 0.91 6.56
C ASP A 31 -12.06 0.57 5.80
N CYS A 32 -11.42 1.56 5.21
CA CYS A 32 -10.18 1.39 4.47
C CYS A 32 -9.15 2.46 4.85
N GLY A 33 -7.86 2.10 4.83
CA GLY A 33 -6.76 3.00 5.16
C GLY A 33 -5.90 3.38 3.94
N ILE A 34 -6.47 3.28 2.73
CA ILE A 34 -5.80 3.65 1.47
C ILE A 34 -6.83 3.87 0.37
N LEU A 35 -6.57 4.87 -0.46
CA LEU A 35 -7.32 5.11 -1.69
C LEU A 35 -6.36 5.25 -2.87
N PRO A 36 -6.55 4.50 -3.96
CA PRO A 36 -5.96 4.84 -5.23
C PRO A 36 -6.45 6.21 -5.69
N VAL A 37 -5.53 7.03 -6.17
CA VAL A 37 -5.83 8.34 -6.77
C VAL A 37 -5.90 8.17 -8.26
N VAL A 38 -7.07 8.44 -8.83
CA VAL A 38 -7.31 8.21 -10.25
C VAL A 38 -7.71 9.51 -10.97
N LYS A 39 -7.35 9.58 -12.24
CA LYS A 39 -7.76 10.65 -13.17
C LYS A 39 -8.12 10.07 -14.54
N ASP A 40 -8.69 10.91 -15.42
CA ASP A 40 -8.83 10.66 -16.86
C ASP A 40 -9.19 9.21 -17.24
N GLY A 41 -10.42 8.80 -16.92
CA GLY A 41 -10.90 7.46 -17.26
C GLY A 41 -10.42 6.34 -16.32
N GLY A 42 -10.05 6.67 -15.08
CA GLY A 42 -9.71 5.68 -14.05
C GLY A 42 -8.24 5.30 -13.99
N LYS A 43 -7.35 6.07 -14.64
CA LYS A 43 -5.91 5.84 -14.60
C LYS A 43 -5.32 6.19 -13.24
N VAL A 44 -4.57 5.27 -12.68
CA VAL A 44 -3.94 5.44 -11.37
C VAL A 44 -2.72 6.36 -11.49
N ILE A 45 -2.72 7.44 -10.71
CA ILE A 45 -1.62 8.42 -10.67
C ILE A 45 -0.90 8.46 -9.33
N GLY A 46 -1.46 7.87 -8.29
CA GLY A 46 -0.91 7.86 -6.95
C GLY A 46 -1.73 7.00 -6.00
N LEU A 47 -1.30 6.99 -4.75
CA LEU A 47 -2.00 6.39 -3.62
C LEU A 47 -1.95 7.39 -2.46
N ILE A 48 -3.04 7.50 -1.72
CA ILE A 48 -3.10 8.27 -0.47
C ILE A 48 -3.47 7.32 0.67
N THR A 49 -2.78 7.41 1.80
CA THR A 49 -3.05 6.59 2.98
C THR A 49 -3.49 7.46 4.17
N ASP A 50 -4.11 6.82 5.16
CA ASP A 50 -4.42 7.41 6.46
C ASP A 50 -3.17 8.00 7.14
N ARG A 51 -2.02 7.34 6.99
CA ARG A 51 -0.73 7.82 7.50
C ARG A 51 -0.30 9.12 6.80
N ASP A 52 -0.44 9.21 5.48
CA ASP A 52 -0.08 10.41 4.72
C ASP A 52 -0.94 11.59 5.15
N ILE A 53 -2.24 11.38 5.35
CA ILE A 53 -3.18 12.39 5.85
C ILE A 53 -2.79 12.83 7.27
N CYS A 54 -2.47 11.87 8.15
CA CYS A 54 -2.02 12.16 9.52
C CYS A 54 -0.73 12.99 9.53
N MET A 55 0.24 12.64 8.70
CA MET A 55 1.50 13.38 8.58
C MET A 55 1.28 14.77 7.98
N ALA A 56 0.42 14.91 6.98
CA ALA A 56 0.07 16.20 6.41
C ALA A 56 -0.60 17.10 7.46
N ALA A 57 -1.50 16.56 8.28
CA ALA A 57 -2.13 17.29 9.37
C ALA A 57 -1.12 17.79 10.41
N ALA A 58 -0.13 16.95 10.75
CA ALA A 58 0.88 17.28 11.75
C ALA A 58 1.91 18.32 11.26
N LEU A 59 2.27 18.27 9.98
CA LEU A 59 3.36 19.07 9.42
C LEU A 59 2.89 20.41 8.84
N ASN A 60 1.66 20.49 8.35
CA ASN A 60 1.19 21.68 7.61
C ASN A 60 0.30 22.60 8.44
N SER A 61 0.17 22.50 9.73
CA SER A 61 -0.64 23.40 10.60
C SER A 61 -1.96 23.88 9.98
N GLY A 62 -2.39 23.26 8.89
CA GLY A 62 -3.49 23.68 8.03
C GLY A 62 -4.74 22.84 8.22
N ASN A 63 -5.85 23.41 7.79
CA ASN A 63 -7.11 22.68 7.72
C ASN A 63 -7.06 21.70 6.55
N LEU A 64 -7.24 20.39 6.83
CA LEU A 64 -7.25 19.32 5.82
C LEU A 64 -8.27 19.56 4.69
N SER A 65 -9.27 20.41 4.92
CA SER A 65 -10.23 20.82 3.89
C SER A 65 -9.64 21.75 2.83
N ASN A 66 -8.45 22.30 3.06
CA ASN A 66 -7.77 23.22 2.14
C ASN A 66 -6.55 22.59 1.45
N ILE A 67 -6.25 21.32 1.72
CA ILE A 67 -5.10 20.60 1.14
C ILE A 67 -5.65 19.59 0.14
N ALA A 68 -5.21 19.68 -1.11
CA ALA A 68 -5.59 18.72 -2.13
C ALA A 68 -4.80 17.41 -1.98
N VAL A 69 -5.40 16.30 -2.42
CA VAL A 69 -4.76 14.98 -2.41
C VAL A 69 -3.47 15.01 -3.23
N GLU A 70 -3.46 15.69 -4.38
CA GLU A 70 -2.28 15.79 -5.26
C GLU A 70 -1.07 16.47 -4.62
N ASP A 71 -1.28 17.33 -3.64
CA ASP A 71 -0.19 18.01 -2.93
C ASP A 71 0.58 17.07 -1.98
N VAL A 72 0.03 15.89 -1.68
CA VAL A 72 0.57 14.98 -0.67
C VAL A 72 1.03 13.65 -1.25
N ILE A 73 0.41 13.17 -2.33
CA ILE A 73 0.77 11.89 -2.93
C ILE A 73 2.15 11.91 -3.58
N SER A 74 2.88 10.80 -3.48
CA SER A 74 4.05 10.58 -4.32
C SER A 74 3.61 10.14 -5.72
N GLY A 75 4.20 10.72 -6.76
CA GLY A 75 3.89 10.34 -8.15
C GLY A 75 4.41 8.96 -8.57
N LYS A 76 5.05 8.20 -7.68
CA LYS A 76 5.60 6.87 -7.96
C LYS A 76 4.65 5.78 -7.48
N VAL A 77 3.98 5.14 -8.43
CA VAL A 77 3.07 4.03 -8.17
C VAL A 77 3.79 2.71 -8.45
N TYR A 78 3.80 1.82 -7.46
CA TYR A 78 4.10 0.41 -7.65
C TYR A 78 2.78 -0.33 -7.76
N SER A 79 2.62 -1.14 -8.79
CA SER A 79 1.38 -1.85 -9.10
C SER A 79 1.63 -3.32 -9.45
N ALA A 80 0.57 -4.11 -9.44
CA ALA A 80 0.55 -5.43 -10.03
C ALA A 80 -0.41 -5.44 -11.23
N SER A 81 -0.20 -6.34 -12.17
CA SER A 81 -1.17 -6.63 -13.23
C SER A 81 -2.17 -7.69 -12.73
N PRO A 82 -3.43 -7.68 -13.19
CA PRO A 82 -4.41 -8.74 -12.90
C PRO A 82 -3.91 -10.15 -13.25
N GLU A 83 -3.11 -10.25 -14.30
CA GLU A 83 -2.56 -11.52 -14.81
C GLU A 83 -1.21 -11.92 -14.20
N ASP A 84 -0.61 -11.08 -13.35
CA ASP A 84 0.61 -11.44 -12.63
C ASP A 84 0.36 -12.61 -11.67
N ASP A 85 1.40 -13.43 -11.47
CA ASP A 85 1.40 -14.38 -10.36
C ASP A 85 1.46 -13.64 -9.03
N VAL A 86 0.72 -14.13 -8.03
CA VAL A 86 0.67 -13.53 -6.69
C VAL A 86 2.06 -13.45 -6.07
N ARG A 87 2.94 -14.42 -6.30
CA ARG A 87 4.31 -14.39 -5.77
C ARG A 87 5.11 -13.21 -6.29
N LYS A 88 4.95 -12.84 -7.57
CA LYS A 88 5.57 -11.64 -8.15
C LYS A 88 5.07 -10.36 -7.46
N ALA A 89 3.79 -10.29 -7.14
CA ALA A 89 3.24 -9.17 -6.37
C ALA A 89 3.82 -9.13 -4.94
N LEU A 90 3.99 -10.28 -4.29
CA LEU A 90 4.63 -10.38 -2.98
C LEU A 90 6.11 -9.95 -3.02
N GLU A 91 6.86 -10.32 -4.05
CA GLU A 91 8.24 -9.85 -4.26
C GLU A 91 8.28 -8.32 -4.34
N THR A 92 7.37 -7.71 -5.10
CA THR A 92 7.25 -6.24 -5.17
C THR A 92 6.94 -5.64 -3.80
N MET A 93 6.03 -6.23 -3.03
CA MET A 93 5.73 -5.78 -1.66
C MET A 93 6.94 -5.87 -0.73
N GLN A 94 7.71 -6.95 -0.83
CA GLN A 94 8.95 -7.16 -0.05
C GLN A 94 10.02 -6.13 -0.38
N GLU A 95 10.32 -5.95 -1.67
CA GLU A 95 11.34 -5.01 -2.15
C GLU A 95 11.01 -3.56 -1.79
N ARG A 96 9.73 -3.17 -1.91
CA ARG A 96 9.27 -1.80 -1.68
C ARG A 96 8.80 -1.56 -0.25
N LYS A 97 8.75 -2.60 0.59
CA LYS A 97 8.29 -2.53 1.99
C LYS A 97 6.89 -1.95 2.12
N ILE A 98 6.01 -2.36 1.22
CA ILE A 98 4.62 -1.94 1.15
C ILE A 98 3.69 -3.15 1.34
N ARG A 99 2.49 -2.91 1.85
CA ARG A 99 1.51 -3.96 2.18
C ARG A 99 0.33 -4.01 1.22
N ARG A 100 0.32 -3.14 0.22
CA ARG A 100 -0.77 -3.01 -0.74
C ARG A 100 -0.23 -2.57 -2.09
N LEU A 101 -0.86 -3.08 -3.14
CA LEU A 101 -0.58 -2.71 -4.52
C LEU A 101 -1.90 -2.43 -5.23
N PRO A 102 -2.06 -1.30 -5.93
CA PRO A 102 -3.12 -1.16 -6.90
C PRO A 102 -2.92 -2.21 -7.98
N VAL A 103 -4.00 -2.83 -8.41
CA VAL A 103 -4.00 -3.76 -9.54
C VAL A 103 -4.45 -2.99 -10.75
N VAL A 104 -3.58 -2.91 -11.76
CA VAL A 104 -3.71 -1.98 -12.87
C VAL A 104 -3.67 -2.74 -14.19
N ALA A 105 -4.64 -2.49 -15.05
CA ALA A 105 -4.70 -3.04 -16.40
C ALA A 105 -3.60 -2.46 -17.29
N GLY A 106 -3.39 -3.06 -18.47
CA GLY A 106 -2.33 -2.65 -19.40
C GLY A 106 -2.45 -1.23 -19.95
N ASP A 107 -3.63 -0.64 -19.90
CA ASP A 107 -3.91 0.76 -20.29
C ASP A 107 -3.74 1.76 -19.13
N GLY A 108 -3.40 1.29 -17.93
CA GLY A 108 -3.21 2.11 -16.74
C GLY A 108 -4.47 2.29 -15.88
N THR A 109 -5.60 1.68 -16.24
CA THR A 109 -6.83 1.75 -15.45
C THR A 109 -6.79 0.86 -14.22
N LEU A 110 -7.48 1.27 -13.16
CA LEU A 110 -7.57 0.52 -11.91
C LEU A 110 -8.57 -0.62 -12.03
N ASP A 111 -8.12 -1.85 -11.80
CA ASP A 111 -8.99 -3.03 -11.70
C ASP A 111 -9.37 -3.37 -10.25
N GLY A 112 -8.48 -3.06 -9.31
CA GLY A 112 -8.71 -3.36 -7.90
C GLY A 112 -7.49 -3.04 -7.04
N ILE A 113 -7.46 -3.63 -5.86
CA ILE A 113 -6.33 -3.53 -4.93
C ILE A 113 -5.98 -4.90 -4.37
N LEU A 114 -4.70 -5.21 -4.30
CA LEU A 114 -4.18 -6.38 -3.61
C LEU A 114 -3.53 -5.94 -2.30
N SER A 115 -3.95 -6.53 -1.20
CA SER A 115 -3.41 -6.28 0.13
C SER A 115 -2.86 -7.56 0.76
N MET A 116 -2.01 -7.40 1.77
CA MET A 116 -1.57 -8.54 2.58
C MET A 116 -2.73 -9.24 3.31
N ASN A 117 -3.85 -8.55 3.56
CA ASN A 117 -5.05 -9.19 4.12
C ASN A 117 -5.64 -10.21 3.14
N ASP A 118 -5.73 -9.87 1.86
CA ASP A 118 -6.22 -10.79 0.81
C ASP A 118 -5.31 -12.01 0.72
N VAL A 119 -4.00 -11.80 0.82
CA VAL A 119 -2.98 -12.84 0.80
C VAL A 119 -3.11 -13.78 2.01
N VAL A 120 -3.26 -13.23 3.22
CA VAL A 120 -3.42 -14.01 4.46
C VAL A 120 -4.64 -14.90 4.40
N LEU A 121 -5.77 -14.35 3.92
CA LEU A 121 -7.04 -15.07 3.87
C LEU A 121 -7.04 -16.23 2.85
N ARG A 122 -6.13 -16.22 1.88
CA ARG A 122 -6.01 -17.24 0.84
C ARG A 122 -4.89 -18.24 1.08
N ALA A 123 -3.94 -17.93 1.97
CA ALA A 123 -2.82 -18.80 2.27
C ALA A 123 -3.26 -20.10 2.95
N GLN A 124 -2.54 -21.18 2.65
CA GLN A 124 -2.82 -22.51 3.18
C GLN A 124 -1.56 -23.13 3.81
N ALA A 125 -1.75 -24.11 4.67
CA ALA A 125 -0.65 -24.90 5.18
C ALA A 125 -0.05 -25.76 4.06
N ALA A 126 1.27 -25.73 3.88
CA ALA A 126 1.95 -26.71 3.06
C ALA A 126 1.98 -28.06 3.79
N SER A 127 1.81 -29.16 3.04
CA SER A 127 1.94 -30.52 3.56
C SER A 127 2.77 -31.36 2.60
N ASP A 128 3.26 -32.52 3.08
CA ASP A 128 4.04 -33.46 2.23
C ASP A 128 3.29 -33.91 0.97
N LYS A 129 1.98 -33.75 0.94
CA LYS A 129 1.11 -34.16 -0.17
C LYS A 129 0.60 -33.00 -1.03
N THR A 130 0.70 -31.76 -0.55
CA THR A 130 0.18 -30.57 -1.24
C THR A 130 1.17 -29.42 -1.14
N ASN A 131 1.55 -28.88 -2.30
CA ASN A 131 2.26 -27.62 -2.38
C ASN A 131 1.25 -26.55 -2.83
N PRO A 132 0.68 -25.74 -1.91
CA PRO A 132 -0.33 -24.77 -2.27
C PRO A 132 0.27 -23.65 -3.13
N ASP A 133 -0.56 -23.05 -3.96
CA ASP A 133 -0.17 -21.86 -4.75
C ASP A 133 0.35 -20.72 -3.86
N LEU A 134 -0.18 -20.63 -2.64
CA LEU A 134 0.18 -19.63 -1.64
C LEU A 134 0.24 -20.29 -0.26
N ALA A 135 1.43 -20.43 0.30
CA ALA A 135 1.67 -21.06 1.59
C ALA A 135 1.76 -20.02 2.72
N TYR A 136 1.52 -20.43 3.97
CA TYR A 136 1.76 -19.58 5.15
C TYR A 136 3.20 -19.06 5.22
N ALA A 137 4.17 -19.84 4.71
CA ALA A 137 5.56 -19.40 4.63
C ALA A 137 5.75 -18.18 3.72
N ASP A 138 5.01 -18.10 2.61
CA ASP A 138 5.06 -16.95 1.70
C ASP A 138 4.58 -15.67 2.41
N VAL A 139 3.50 -15.78 3.21
CA VAL A 139 2.97 -14.69 4.04
C VAL A 139 4.01 -14.22 5.06
N VAL A 140 4.54 -15.17 5.85
CA VAL A 140 5.51 -14.85 6.92
C VAL A 140 6.76 -14.21 6.34
N ASN A 141 7.31 -14.77 5.25
CA ASN A 141 8.51 -14.23 4.61
C ASN A 141 8.28 -12.83 4.06
N THR A 142 7.10 -12.58 3.48
CA THR A 142 6.73 -11.26 2.98
C THR A 142 6.65 -10.25 4.13
N TYR A 143 5.95 -10.58 5.21
CA TYR A 143 5.89 -9.69 6.37
C TYR A 143 7.26 -9.43 7.00
N LYS A 144 8.12 -10.46 7.13
CA LYS A 144 9.50 -10.28 7.63
C LYS A 144 10.26 -9.26 6.79
N ALA A 145 10.17 -9.35 5.47
CA ALA A 145 10.84 -8.41 4.57
C ALA A 145 10.26 -6.99 4.69
N ILE A 146 8.94 -6.85 4.74
CA ILE A 146 8.26 -5.55 4.92
C ILE A 146 8.67 -4.91 6.26
N CYS A 147 8.72 -5.69 7.34
CA CYS A 147 9.05 -5.21 8.68
C CYS A 147 10.55 -4.99 8.91
N ALA A 148 11.42 -5.48 8.02
CA ALA A 148 12.87 -5.33 8.14
C ALA A 148 13.30 -3.89 7.84
N HIS A 149 13.00 -2.97 8.75
CA HIS A 149 13.56 -1.62 8.71
C HIS A 149 15.00 -1.65 9.21
N PRO A 150 15.94 -0.94 8.56
CA PRO A 150 17.26 -0.73 9.16
C PRO A 150 17.05 -0.03 10.51
N LEU A 151 17.63 -0.62 11.56
CA LEU A 151 17.66 0.05 12.86
C LEU A 151 18.35 1.40 12.67
N PRO A 152 17.78 2.50 13.19
CA PRO A 152 18.47 3.77 13.17
C PRO A 152 19.83 3.55 13.83
N LEU A 153 20.92 3.92 13.12
CA LEU A 153 22.24 3.94 13.72
C LEU A 153 22.11 4.77 15.00
N ARG A 154 22.31 4.15 16.18
CA ARG A 154 22.44 4.89 17.41
C ARG A 154 23.61 5.85 17.18
N GLN A 155 23.32 7.13 17.05
CA GLN A 155 24.36 8.14 17.21
C GLN A 155 24.90 7.92 18.61
N THR A 156 26.07 7.31 18.71
CA THR A 156 26.87 7.30 19.93
C THR A 156 27.09 8.78 20.24
N GLN A 157 26.32 9.28 21.22
CA GLN A 157 26.65 10.56 21.83
C GLN A 157 28.07 10.36 22.40
N ALA A 158 29.04 10.90 21.67
CA ALA A 158 30.36 11.10 22.22
C ALA A 158 30.16 11.92 23.50
N ALA A 159 30.44 11.30 24.64
CA ALA A 159 30.46 11.98 25.91
C ALA A 159 31.41 13.18 25.77
N VAL A 160 30.86 14.37 25.74
CA VAL A 160 31.65 15.58 25.98
C VAL A 160 32.01 15.54 27.43
N VAL A 161 33.16 14.96 27.72
CA VAL A 161 33.87 15.16 28.97
C VAL A 161 34.49 16.56 28.84
N GLY A 162 33.75 17.55 29.30
CA GLY A 162 34.29 18.90 29.50
C GLY A 162 34.95 18.98 30.90
N VAL A 163 36.18 19.36 30.89
CA VAL A 163 36.98 19.76 32.02
C VAL A 163 36.43 21.06 32.58
#